data_c75efab503988016bdf516b297ae4df2
#
_entry.id   c75efab503988016bdf516b297ae4df2
#
_cell.length_a   1.000
_cell.length_b   1.000
_cell.length_c   1.000
_cell.angle_alpha   90.00
_cell.angle_beta   90.00
_cell.angle_gamma   90.00
#
_symmetry.space_group_name_H-M   'P 1'
#
loop_
_entity.id
_entity.type
_entity.pdbx_description
1 polymer ?
#
loop_
_entity_poly.entity_id
_entity_poly.type
_entity_poly.pdbx_seq_one_letter_code
_entity_poly.pdbx_strand_id
1 'polypeptide(L)'
;MKKALVLSSGGVDSSTCVSVAVDELGAENVSTVSVFYGQKHRKELEAARQVAAFYGVQHYELDLSNVLQYSDCSLLAHSDQEIEHKSYAEQVKENGEGKVSTYVPFRNGLMLSAAASLAQSLYPDDLCDIYLGAHADDAAGNAYADCSVEFTDAME
;
A
#
# COMPACT_ATOMS: atom_id res chain seq x y z
N MET A 1 11.05 -22.16 5.13
CA MET A 1 10.98 -21.93 3.66
C MET A 1 10.91 -20.43 3.41
N LYS A 2 11.10 -19.97 2.16
CA LYS A 2 10.89 -18.55 1.85
C LYS A 2 9.43 -18.34 1.48
N LYS A 3 8.80 -17.35 2.09
CA LYS A 3 7.41 -16.92 1.86
C LYS A 3 7.38 -15.48 1.35
N ALA A 4 6.27 -15.06 0.77
CA ALA A 4 6.00 -13.68 0.42
C ALA A 4 4.63 -13.22 0.92
N LEU A 5 4.57 -12.00 1.42
CA LEU A 5 3.34 -11.28 1.71
C LEU A 5 3.30 -10.01 0.87
N VAL A 6 2.34 -9.89 -0.04
CA VAL A 6 2.23 -8.76 -0.96
C VAL A 6 1.14 -7.81 -0.51
N LEU A 7 1.48 -6.54 -0.28
CA LEU A 7 0.50 -5.47 -0.09
C LEU A 7 -0.23 -5.21 -1.41
N SER A 8 -1.51 -5.54 -1.47
CA SER A 8 -2.30 -5.56 -2.71
C SER A 8 -3.49 -4.60 -2.63
N SER A 9 -3.53 -3.64 -3.54
CA SER A 9 -4.68 -2.76 -3.79
C SER A 9 -5.51 -3.19 -5.00
N GLY A 10 -5.03 -4.19 -5.75
CA GLY A 10 -5.62 -4.57 -7.04
C GLY A 10 -5.27 -3.65 -8.20
N GLY A 11 -4.44 -2.62 -7.97
CA GLY A 11 -3.86 -1.77 -9.02
C GLY A 11 -2.70 -2.46 -9.75
N VAL A 12 -2.24 -1.86 -10.85
CA VAL A 12 -1.21 -2.44 -11.74
C VAL A 12 0.06 -2.80 -10.98
N ASP A 13 0.60 -1.88 -10.18
CA ASP A 13 1.88 -2.07 -9.49
C ASP A 13 1.81 -3.21 -8.47
N SER A 14 0.79 -3.20 -7.62
CA SER A 14 0.61 -4.27 -6.63
C SER A 14 0.31 -5.62 -7.27
N SER A 15 -0.43 -5.65 -8.39
CA SER A 15 -0.70 -6.89 -9.13
C SER A 15 0.55 -7.42 -9.82
N THR A 16 1.46 -6.53 -10.27
CA THR A 16 2.78 -6.91 -10.78
C THR A 16 3.61 -7.54 -9.67
N CYS A 17 3.61 -6.99 -8.47
CA CYS A 17 4.28 -7.59 -7.32
C CYS A 17 3.75 -9.00 -7.01
N VAL A 18 2.44 -9.22 -7.09
CA VAL A 18 1.85 -10.56 -6.91
C VAL A 18 2.36 -11.52 -7.98
N SER A 19 2.36 -11.08 -9.25
CA SER A 19 2.86 -11.89 -10.36
C SER A 19 4.32 -12.31 -10.17
N VAL A 20 5.18 -11.35 -9.82
CA VAL A 20 6.61 -11.61 -9.58
C VAL A 20 6.80 -12.58 -8.41
N ALA A 21 6.14 -12.36 -7.29
CA ALA A 21 6.24 -13.23 -6.14
C ALA A 21 5.78 -14.68 -6.43
N VAL A 22 4.69 -14.83 -7.19
CA VAL A 22 4.18 -16.16 -7.60
C VAL A 22 5.12 -16.85 -8.59
N ASP A 23 5.71 -16.11 -9.53
CA ASP A 23 6.67 -16.65 -10.49
C ASP A 23 7.96 -17.12 -9.79
N GLU A 24 8.41 -16.39 -8.78
CA GLU A 24 9.63 -16.71 -8.02
C GLU A 24 9.47 -17.84 -7.00
N LEU A 25 8.33 -17.89 -6.29
CA LEU A 25 8.17 -18.73 -5.11
C LEU A 25 7.10 -19.82 -5.24
N GLY A 26 6.22 -19.72 -6.24
CA GLY A 26 5.02 -20.56 -6.35
C GLY A 26 3.85 -20.02 -5.50
N ALA A 27 2.62 -20.17 -6.00
CA ALA A 27 1.42 -19.62 -5.37
C ALA A 27 1.21 -20.10 -3.92
N GLU A 28 1.64 -21.32 -3.60
CA GLU A 28 1.55 -21.92 -2.26
C GLU A 28 2.45 -21.24 -1.21
N ASN A 29 3.40 -20.42 -1.66
CA ASN A 29 4.33 -19.69 -0.80
C ASN A 29 4.04 -18.18 -0.77
N VAL A 30 2.99 -17.73 -1.47
CA VAL A 30 2.61 -16.32 -1.59
C VAL A 30 1.26 -16.09 -0.94
N SER A 31 1.16 -15.01 -0.18
CA SER A 31 -0.10 -14.47 0.32
C SER A 31 -0.20 -12.99 -0.03
N THR A 32 -1.41 -12.47 -0.08
CA THR A 32 -1.68 -11.05 -0.29
C THR A 32 -2.42 -10.46 0.90
N VAL A 33 -2.22 -9.18 1.15
CA VAL A 33 -2.97 -8.43 2.17
C VAL A 33 -3.44 -7.10 1.61
N SER A 34 -4.72 -6.80 1.79
CA SER A 34 -5.29 -5.48 1.54
C SER A 34 -5.52 -4.74 2.85
N VAL A 35 -5.37 -3.44 2.80
CA VAL A 35 -5.59 -2.59 3.97
C VAL A 35 -6.75 -1.63 3.69
N PHE A 36 -7.79 -1.71 4.50
CA PHE A 36 -8.80 -0.69 4.59
C PHE A 36 -8.34 0.37 5.59
N TYR A 37 -8.14 1.61 5.12
CA TYR A 37 -7.69 2.73 5.96
C TYR A 37 -8.70 3.88 5.99
N GLY A 38 -9.95 3.59 5.59
CA GLY A 38 -11.03 4.59 5.53
C GLY A 38 -11.12 5.31 4.18
N GLN A 39 -10.49 4.77 3.11
CA GLN A 39 -10.54 5.35 1.77
C GLN A 39 -11.96 5.40 1.19
N LYS A 40 -12.24 6.45 0.38
CA LYS A 40 -13.52 6.65 -0.32
C LYS A 40 -13.84 5.49 -1.28
N HIS A 41 -12.82 4.95 -1.95
CA HIS A 41 -12.98 3.94 -2.98
C HIS A 41 -12.74 2.51 -2.44
N ARG A 42 -13.81 1.79 -2.16
CA ARG A 42 -13.76 0.37 -1.73
C ARG A 42 -13.53 -0.61 -2.88
N LYS A 43 -13.58 -0.15 -4.13
CA LYS A 43 -13.35 -0.99 -5.33
C LYS A 43 -11.95 -1.63 -5.35
N GLU A 44 -10.97 -0.99 -4.70
CA GLU A 44 -9.62 -1.52 -4.56
C GLU A 44 -9.59 -2.85 -3.81
N LEU A 45 -10.38 -2.99 -2.73
CA LEU A 45 -10.44 -4.25 -1.96
C LEU A 45 -11.02 -5.38 -2.81
N GLU A 46 -12.07 -5.09 -3.58
CA GLU A 46 -12.66 -6.07 -4.49
C GLU A 46 -11.69 -6.47 -5.60
N ALA A 47 -11.00 -5.51 -6.21
CA ALA A 47 -9.98 -5.78 -7.22
C ALA A 47 -8.85 -6.65 -6.65
N ALA A 48 -8.39 -6.38 -5.43
CA ALA A 48 -7.35 -7.17 -4.77
C ALA A 48 -7.79 -8.62 -4.51
N ARG A 49 -9.05 -8.84 -4.10
CA ARG A 49 -9.62 -10.20 -3.97
C ARG A 49 -9.61 -10.94 -5.30
N GLN A 50 -9.97 -10.26 -6.40
CA GLN A 50 -9.98 -10.85 -7.73
C GLN A 50 -8.57 -11.21 -8.20
N VAL A 51 -7.57 -10.37 -7.95
CA VAL A 51 -6.16 -10.66 -8.23
C VAL A 51 -5.71 -11.89 -7.45
N ALA A 52 -5.98 -11.94 -6.15
CA ALA A 52 -5.62 -13.08 -5.31
C ALA A 52 -6.28 -14.39 -5.80
N ALA A 53 -7.57 -14.33 -6.15
CA ALA A 53 -8.30 -15.48 -6.70
C ALA A 53 -7.73 -15.94 -8.05
N PHE A 54 -7.34 -15.00 -8.92
CA PHE A 54 -6.72 -15.31 -10.23
C PHE A 54 -5.41 -16.09 -10.07
N TYR A 55 -4.56 -15.68 -9.12
CA TYR A 55 -3.28 -16.34 -8.85
C TYR A 55 -3.40 -17.55 -7.92
N GLY A 56 -4.58 -17.79 -7.32
CA GLY A 56 -4.81 -18.89 -6.37
C GLY A 56 -4.06 -18.72 -5.05
N VAL A 57 -3.79 -17.49 -4.64
CA VAL A 57 -3.08 -17.17 -3.40
C VAL A 57 -4.05 -16.83 -2.26
N GLN A 58 -3.63 -17.06 -1.02
CA GLN A 58 -4.41 -16.67 0.16
C GLN A 58 -4.45 -15.15 0.28
N HIS A 59 -5.64 -14.59 0.56
CA HIS A 59 -5.86 -13.16 0.73
C HIS A 59 -6.30 -12.82 2.15
N TYR A 60 -5.68 -11.79 2.73
CA TYR A 60 -6.02 -11.23 4.04
C TYR A 60 -6.48 -9.78 3.91
N GLU A 61 -7.29 -9.32 4.85
CA GLU A 61 -7.73 -7.93 4.93
C GLU A 61 -7.50 -7.38 6.33
N LEU A 62 -6.92 -6.18 6.41
CA LEU A 62 -6.72 -5.46 7.66
C LEU A 62 -7.52 -4.17 7.65
N ASP A 63 -8.18 -3.85 8.75
CA ASP A 63 -8.86 -2.57 8.96
C ASP A 63 -8.01 -1.68 9.89
N LEU A 64 -7.41 -0.65 9.29
CA LEU A 64 -6.63 0.38 9.97
C LEU A 64 -7.33 1.75 9.96
N SER A 65 -8.63 1.80 9.67
CA SER A 65 -9.39 3.04 9.56
C SER A 65 -9.37 3.88 10.83
N ASN A 66 -9.35 3.24 11.99
CA ASN A 66 -9.29 3.92 13.29
C ASN A 66 -7.98 4.70 13.50
N VAL A 67 -6.87 4.29 12.88
CA VAL A 67 -5.59 5.00 13.01
C VAL A 67 -5.63 6.33 12.28
N LEU A 68 -6.29 6.36 11.12
CA LEU A 68 -6.31 7.52 10.21
C LEU A 68 -7.58 8.37 10.35
N GLN A 69 -8.46 8.07 11.31
CA GLN A 69 -9.72 8.80 11.52
C GLN A 69 -9.53 10.29 11.86
N TYR A 70 -8.34 10.67 12.31
CA TYR A 70 -8.01 12.07 12.66
C TYR A 70 -7.32 12.82 11.50
N SER A 71 -7.06 12.16 10.39
CA SER A 71 -6.49 12.80 9.20
C SER A 71 -7.60 13.42 8.35
N ASP A 72 -7.37 14.62 7.83
CA ASP A 72 -8.27 15.31 6.90
C ASP A 72 -7.80 15.19 5.44
N CYS A 73 -7.26 14.04 5.06
CA CYS A 73 -6.84 13.77 3.69
C CYS A 73 -8.05 13.58 2.78
N SER A 74 -8.01 14.15 1.57
CA SER A 74 -9.10 14.09 0.60
C SER A 74 -9.48 12.68 0.13
N LEU A 75 -8.59 11.69 0.29
CA LEU A 75 -8.88 10.29 -0.02
C LEU A 75 -9.72 9.57 1.03
N LEU A 76 -9.84 10.12 2.25
CA LEU A 76 -10.57 9.49 3.34
C LEU A 76 -12.07 9.79 3.26
N ALA A 77 -12.89 8.79 3.58
CA ALA A 77 -14.33 8.86 3.42
C ALA A 77 -15.01 9.91 4.33
N HIS A 78 -14.40 10.23 5.46
CA HIS A 78 -14.90 11.23 6.41
C HIS A 78 -14.42 12.66 6.09
N SER A 79 -13.49 12.83 5.14
CA SER A 79 -13.01 14.14 4.74
C SER A 79 -13.98 14.80 3.75
N ASP A 80 -14.30 16.06 4.01
CA ASP A 80 -15.09 16.91 3.10
C ASP A 80 -14.24 17.50 1.96
N GLN A 81 -12.93 17.28 1.97
CA GLN A 81 -12.05 17.75 0.90
C GLN A 81 -12.32 17.01 -0.41
N GLU A 82 -12.37 17.76 -1.50
CA GLU A 82 -12.43 17.19 -2.84
C GLU A 82 -11.07 16.67 -3.28
N ILE A 83 -11.07 15.59 -4.06
CA ILE A 83 -9.85 15.07 -4.66
C ILE A 83 -9.45 16.00 -5.80
N GLU A 84 -8.33 16.69 -5.66
CA GLU A 84 -7.81 17.56 -6.71
C GLU A 84 -7.30 16.73 -7.89
N HIS A 85 -7.73 17.11 -9.10
CA HIS A 85 -7.29 16.48 -10.36
C HIS A 85 -6.06 17.15 -10.99
N LYS A 86 -5.34 17.98 -10.24
CA LYS A 86 -4.08 18.61 -10.66
C LYS A 86 -2.91 17.62 -10.53
N SER A 87 -1.90 17.80 -11.36
CA SER A 87 -0.65 17.04 -11.21
C SER A 87 0.03 17.35 -9.86
N TYR A 88 0.80 16.40 -9.32
CA TYR A 88 1.54 16.60 -8.07
C TYR A 88 2.48 17.82 -8.13
N ALA A 89 3.12 18.04 -9.28
CA ALA A 89 3.99 19.20 -9.50
C ALA A 89 3.24 20.53 -9.41
N GLU A 90 2.01 20.62 -9.89
CA GLU A 90 1.16 21.79 -9.76
C GLU A 90 0.70 22.02 -8.33
N GLN A 91 0.28 20.96 -7.62
CA GLN A 91 -0.13 21.05 -6.22
C GLN A 91 1.03 21.49 -5.32
N VAL A 92 2.24 20.92 -5.51
CA VAL A 92 3.46 21.30 -4.77
C VAL A 92 3.83 22.76 -5.05
N LYS A 93 3.70 23.23 -6.29
CA LYS A 93 3.99 24.62 -6.66
C LYS A 93 3.04 25.61 -6.02
N GLU A 94 1.75 25.26 -5.89
CA GLU A 94 0.72 26.13 -5.30
C GLU A 94 0.73 26.10 -3.77
N ASN A 95 0.91 24.92 -3.17
CA ASN A 95 0.72 24.68 -1.73
C ASN A 95 2.05 24.58 -0.95
N GLY A 96 3.19 24.44 -1.64
CA GLY A 96 4.52 24.20 -1.07
C GLY A 96 4.88 22.71 -1.00
N GLU A 97 6.16 22.42 -0.79
CA GLU A 97 6.66 21.04 -0.69
C GLU A 97 5.94 20.23 0.38
N GLY A 98 5.64 18.97 0.07
CA GLY A 98 4.97 18.03 0.98
C GLY A 98 3.50 18.31 1.24
N LYS A 99 2.86 19.25 0.52
CA LYS A 99 1.46 19.63 0.72
C LYS A 99 0.58 19.19 -0.45
N VAL A 100 0.36 17.89 -0.54
CA VAL A 100 -0.57 17.29 -1.49
C VAL A 100 -1.81 16.82 -0.74
N SER A 101 -3.00 17.23 -1.20
CA SER A 101 -4.28 16.95 -0.53
C SER A 101 -4.60 15.44 -0.42
N THR A 102 -4.01 14.63 -1.30
CA THR A 102 -4.16 13.18 -1.35
C THR A 102 -3.14 12.42 -0.48
N TYR A 103 -2.20 13.11 0.18
CA TYR A 103 -1.25 12.45 1.06
C TYR A 103 -1.92 11.96 2.35
N VAL A 104 -1.95 10.66 2.51
CA VAL A 104 -2.36 10.01 3.77
C VAL A 104 -1.12 9.88 4.65
N PRO A 105 -1.08 10.52 5.84
CA PRO A 105 0.15 10.60 6.65
C PRO A 105 0.74 9.24 6.96
N PHE A 106 2.00 9.03 6.53
CA PHE A 106 2.80 7.81 6.80
C PHE A 106 2.07 6.50 6.45
N ARG A 107 1.22 6.52 5.43
CA ARG A 107 0.38 5.36 5.07
C ARG A 107 1.21 4.12 4.71
N ASN A 108 2.25 4.27 3.87
CA ASN A 108 3.09 3.14 3.46
C ASN A 108 3.87 2.56 4.65
N GLY A 109 4.38 3.39 5.55
CA GLY A 109 5.04 2.94 6.76
C GLY A 109 4.10 2.18 7.70
N LEU A 110 2.87 2.67 7.87
CA LEU A 110 1.83 1.99 8.64
C LEU A 110 1.47 0.63 8.03
N MET A 111 1.27 0.59 6.71
CA MET A 111 0.94 -0.64 5.98
C MET A 111 2.07 -1.67 6.06
N LEU A 112 3.32 -1.25 5.87
CA LEU A 112 4.49 -2.13 5.98
C LEU A 112 4.64 -2.69 7.40
N SER A 113 4.46 -1.85 8.43
CA SER A 113 4.52 -2.30 9.83
C SER A 113 3.41 -3.31 10.16
N ALA A 114 2.19 -3.06 9.69
CA ALA A 114 1.08 -3.98 9.87
C ALA A 114 1.30 -5.30 9.10
N ALA A 115 1.82 -5.22 7.87
CA ALA A 115 2.17 -6.40 7.07
C ALA A 115 3.28 -7.21 7.72
N ALA A 116 4.31 -6.57 8.29
CA ALA A 116 5.38 -7.25 9.02
C ALA A 116 4.83 -8.02 10.23
N SER A 117 3.94 -7.40 11.01
CA SER A 117 3.29 -8.07 12.15
C SER A 117 2.42 -9.26 11.70
N LEU A 118 1.68 -9.10 10.59
CA LEU A 118 0.89 -10.19 10.01
C LEU A 118 1.79 -11.32 9.50
N ALA A 119 2.87 -11.00 8.77
CA ALA A 119 3.80 -11.98 8.23
C ALA A 119 4.42 -12.84 9.35
N GLN A 120 4.88 -12.23 10.44
CA GLN A 120 5.41 -12.94 11.59
C GLN A 120 4.36 -13.83 12.29
N SER A 121 3.09 -13.41 12.25
CA SER A 121 1.99 -14.20 12.81
C SER A 121 1.63 -15.40 11.95
N LEU A 122 1.70 -15.26 10.63
CA LEU A 122 1.39 -16.32 9.67
C LEU A 122 2.54 -17.31 9.48
N TYR A 123 3.77 -16.82 9.56
CA TYR A 123 4.98 -17.54 9.19
C TYR A 123 6.06 -17.43 10.27
N PRO A 124 5.78 -17.86 11.53
CA PRO A 124 6.67 -17.63 12.67
C PRO A 124 8.05 -18.29 12.51
N ASP A 125 8.14 -19.36 11.73
CA ASP A 125 9.35 -20.16 11.53
C ASP A 125 9.97 -20.02 10.13
N ASP A 126 9.38 -19.18 9.28
CA ASP A 126 9.81 -18.97 7.89
C ASP A 126 10.34 -17.54 7.66
N LEU A 127 11.23 -17.39 6.69
CA LEU A 127 11.60 -16.08 6.17
C LEU A 127 10.48 -15.59 5.25
N CYS A 128 9.93 -14.41 5.50
CA CYS A 128 8.88 -13.82 4.68
C CYS A 128 9.30 -12.45 4.14
N ASP A 129 9.38 -12.33 2.81
CA ASP A 129 9.58 -11.05 2.15
C ASP A 129 8.24 -10.31 2.06
N ILE A 130 8.27 -9.00 2.26
CA ILE A 130 7.10 -8.13 2.09
C ILE A 130 7.28 -7.32 0.81
N TYR A 131 6.30 -7.39 -0.08
CA TYR A 131 6.30 -6.65 -1.34
C TYR A 131 5.38 -5.44 -1.25
N LEU A 132 5.91 -4.28 -1.63
CA LEU A 132 5.17 -3.02 -1.77
C LEU A 132 5.36 -2.49 -3.19
N GLY A 133 4.25 -2.29 -3.91
CA GLY A 133 4.25 -1.62 -5.21
C GLY A 133 4.26 -0.11 -5.05
N ALA A 134 5.42 0.48 -4.77
CA ALA A 134 5.61 1.92 -4.66
C ALA A 134 6.40 2.46 -5.86
N HIS A 135 6.06 3.68 -6.30
CA HIS A 135 6.74 4.39 -7.36
C HIS A 135 7.62 5.49 -6.79
N ALA A 136 8.92 5.52 -7.16
CA ALA A 136 9.83 6.58 -6.76
C ALA A 136 9.39 7.97 -7.29
N ASP A 137 8.72 8.02 -8.44
CA ASP A 137 8.19 9.25 -9.01
C ASP A 137 7.11 9.91 -8.12
N ASP A 138 6.41 9.13 -7.30
CA ASP A 138 5.43 9.65 -6.33
C ASP A 138 6.09 10.44 -5.19
N ALA A 139 7.40 10.25 -4.97
CA ALA A 139 8.17 11.03 -4.01
C ALA A 139 8.65 12.39 -4.55
N ALA A 140 8.44 12.69 -5.85
CA ALA A 140 8.89 13.92 -6.46
C ALA A 140 8.31 15.16 -5.73
N GLY A 141 9.18 16.10 -5.36
CA GLY A 141 8.80 17.28 -4.58
C GLY A 141 8.28 16.98 -3.18
N ASN A 142 8.65 15.83 -2.58
CA ASN A 142 8.14 15.32 -1.30
C ASN A 142 6.60 15.16 -1.27
N ALA A 143 5.96 14.92 -2.43
CA ALA A 143 4.53 14.72 -2.50
C ALA A 143 4.10 13.50 -1.66
N TYR A 144 4.83 12.39 -1.79
CA TYR A 144 4.67 11.17 -0.98
C TYR A 144 6.03 10.73 -0.46
N ALA A 145 6.46 11.29 0.66
CA ALA A 145 7.78 11.03 1.24
C ALA A 145 8.02 9.54 1.56
N ASP A 146 6.96 8.81 1.88
CA ASP A 146 6.97 7.36 2.13
C ASP A 146 6.92 6.49 0.86
N CYS A 147 7.22 7.08 -0.31
CA CYS A 147 7.56 6.40 -1.57
C CYS A 147 9.02 6.65 -1.99
N SER A 148 9.80 7.42 -1.21
CA SER A 148 11.18 7.72 -1.54
C SER A 148 12.09 6.49 -1.41
N VAL A 149 13.22 6.51 -2.13
CA VAL A 149 14.25 5.46 -2.02
C VAL A 149 14.81 5.42 -0.60
N GLU A 150 15.06 6.58 0.00
CA GLU A 150 15.56 6.69 1.38
C GLU A 150 14.59 6.07 2.39
N PHE A 151 13.27 6.21 2.16
CA PHE A 151 12.25 5.57 3.01
C PHE A 151 12.27 4.06 2.83
N THR A 152 12.28 3.57 1.59
CA THR A 152 12.27 2.11 1.33
C THR A 152 13.52 1.45 1.86
N ASP A 153 14.72 2.04 1.65
CA ASP A 153 15.98 1.54 2.19
C ASP A 153 15.99 1.51 3.73
N ALA A 154 15.31 2.46 4.38
CA ALA A 154 15.21 2.50 5.84
C ALA A 154 14.22 1.48 6.42
N MET A 155 13.28 1.01 5.60
CA MET A 155 12.27 0.01 5.99
C MET A 155 12.72 -1.44 5.76
N GLU A 156 13.77 -1.66 4.95
CA GLU A 156 14.40 -2.97 4.75
C GLU A 156 15.23 -3.38 5.97
#